data_99a3bdf46ede686d4ad258f6433238f9
#
_entry.id   99a3bdf46ede686d4ad258f6433238f9
#
_cell.length_a   1.000
_cell.length_b   1.000
_cell.length_c   1.000
_cell.angle_alpha   90.00
_cell.angle_beta   90.00
_cell.angle_gamma   90.00
#
_symmetry.space_group_name_H-M   'P 1'
#
loop_
_entity.id
_entity.type
_entity.pdbx_description
1 polymer ?
#
loop_
_entity_poly.entity_id
_entity_poly.type
_entity_poly.pdbx_seq_one_letter_code
_entity_poly.pdbx_strand_id
1 'polypeptide(L)'
;HLVRGPGSIEITGPVGSIVGITPASGNAEGISTSGLRWTLNDESLLAYSTRGISNEMTEPQATIAVTNGNLFIIQPNALEG
;
A
#
# COMPACT_ATOMS: atom_id res chain seq x y z
N HIS A 1 5.23 4.77 5.72
CA HIS A 1 4.11 4.53 6.64
C HIS A 1 4.01 3.05 6.99
N LEU A 2 3.69 2.77 8.23
CA LEU A 2 3.44 1.40 8.70
C LEU A 2 1.96 1.25 9.00
N VAL A 3 1.31 0.25 8.39
CA VAL A 3 -0.08 -0.06 8.63
C VAL A 3 -0.15 -1.42 9.31
N ARG A 4 -0.82 -1.49 10.44
CA ARG A 4 -1.02 -2.74 11.18
C ARG A 4 -2.45 -3.23 11.02
N GLY A 5 -2.60 -4.51 10.69
CA GLY A 5 -3.93 -5.11 10.58
C GLY A 5 -4.50 -5.54 11.93
N PRO A 6 -5.82 -5.45 12.09
CA PRO A 6 -6.73 -4.85 11.14
C PRO A 6 -6.64 -3.32 11.18
N GLY A 7 -6.54 -2.70 10.03
CA GLY A 7 -6.43 -1.24 9.99
C GLY A 7 -6.32 -0.73 8.57
N SER A 8 -6.32 0.58 8.46
CA SER A 8 -6.18 1.24 7.18
C SER A 8 -5.44 2.56 7.34
N ILE A 9 -4.92 3.05 6.22
CA ILE A 9 -4.27 4.36 6.16
C ILE A 9 -4.74 5.09 4.91
N GLU A 10 -4.89 6.41 5.03
CA GLU A 10 -5.10 7.28 3.89
C GLU A 10 -3.80 8.00 3.58
N ILE A 11 -3.39 7.94 2.33
CA ILE A 11 -2.19 8.63 1.86
C ILE A 11 -2.57 9.69 0.84
N THR A 12 -1.73 10.72 0.74
CA THR A 12 -1.91 11.79 -0.22
C THR A 12 -0.65 11.92 -1.07
N GLY A 13 -0.82 12.34 -2.30
CA GLY A 13 0.30 12.56 -3.19
C GLY A 13 -0.18 12.97 -4.57
N PRO A 14 0.75 13.45 -5.43
CA PRO A 14 0.38 13.83 -6.79
C PRO A 14 -0.10 12.62 -7.59
N VAL A 15 -1.07 12.85 -8.46
CA VAL A 15 -1.50 11.82 -9.42
C VAL A 15 -0.28 11.42 -10.27
N GLY A 16 -0.09 10.12 -10.46
CA GLY A 16 1.05 9.58 -11.18
C GLY A 16 2.24 9.24 -10.30
N SER A 17 2.23 9.63 -9.02
CA SER A 17 3.33 9.29 -8.12
C SER A 17 3.28 7.82 -7.72
N ILE A 18 4.45 7.27 -7.38
CA ILE A 18 4.62 5.87 -7.08
C ILE A 18 4.28 5.58 -5.62
N VAL A 19 3.62 4.45 -5.39
CA VAL A 19 3.30 3.94 -4.07
C VAL A 19 3.80 2.50 -3.98
N GLY A 20 4.74 2.25 -3.09
CA GLY A 20 5.22 0.89 -2.83
C GLY A 20 4.46 0.28 -1.65
N ILE A 21 4.04 -0.97 -1.79
CA ILE A 21 3.33 -1.71 -0.76
C ILE A 21 4.09 -3.01 -0.50
N THR A 22 4.58 -3.20 0.71
CA THR A 22 5.42 -4.33 1.07
C THR A 22 4.99 -4.93 2.40
N PRO A 23 4.95 -6.25 2.55
CA PRO A 23 4.68 -6.84 3.87
C PRO A 23 5.84 -6.50 4.82
N ALA A 24 5.51 -6.06 6.03
CA ALA A 24 6.50 -5.56 6.98
C ALA A 24 7.07 -6.66 7.86
N SER A 25 6.24 -7.59 8.29
CA SER A 25 6.68 -8.71 9.12
C SER A 25 5.67 -9.85 8.96
N GLY A 26 6.12 -10.93 8.36
CA GLY A 26 5.24 -12.04 8.05
C GLY A 26 4.33 -11.72 6.86
N ASN A 27 3.38 -12.62 6.61
CA ASN A 27 2.42 -12.44 5.54
C ASN A 27 1.40 -11.36 5.89
N ALA A 28 0.93 -10.64 4.88
CA ALA A 28 -0.16 -9.69 5.03
C ALA A 28 -1.34 -10.18 4.20
N GLU A 29 -2.53 -10.13 4.77
CA GLU A 29 -3.74 -10.67 4.17
C GLU A 29 -4.89 -9.67 4.21
N GLY A 30 -5.82 -9.81 3.27
CA GLY A 30 -6.98 -8.95 3.21
C GLY A 30 -6.63 -7.52 2.86
N ILE A 31 -5.73 -7.34 1.89
CA ILE A 31 -5.28 -6.03 1.47
C ILE A 31 -6.24 -5.48 0.43
N SER A 32 -6.79 -4.31 0.69
CA SER A 32 -7.70 -3.63 -0.24
C SER A 32 -7.26 -2.18 -0.40
N THR A 33 -7.35 -1.68 -1.62
CA THR A 33 -6.92 -0.32 -1.92
C THR A 33 -7.95 0.42 -2.76
N SER A 34 -7.92 1.75 -2.66
CA SER A 34 -8.67 2.63 -3.54
C SER A 34 -7.82 3.85 -3.87
N GLY A 35 -8.04 4.45 -5.04
CA GLY A 35 -7.28 5.60 -5.48
C GLY A 35 -5.93 5.25 -6.09
N LEU A 36 -5.70 3.96 -6.39
CA LEU A 36 -4.48 3.47 -7.03
C LEU A 36 -4.81 2.82 -8.36
N ARG A 37 -3.84 2.82 -9.26
CA ARG A 37 -4.02 2.32 -10.62
C ARG A 37 -4.34 0.84 -10.67
N TRP A 38 -3.63 0.05 -9.87
CA TRP A 38 -3.87 -1.37 -9.77
C TRP A 38 -4.53 -1.66 -8.43
N THR A 39 -5.85 -1.71 -8.47
CA THR A 39 -6.65 -1.92 -7.27
C THR A 39 -6.43 -3.31 -6.69
N LEU A 40 -6.14 -3.36 -5.40
CA LEU A 40 -6.11 -4.61 -4.65
C LEU A 40 -7.48 -4.81 -4.01
N ASN A 41 -7.96 -6.04 -4.03
CA ASN A 41 -9.26 -6.38 -3.47
C ASN A 41 -9.12 -7.70 -2.72
N ASP A 42 -8.98 -7.60 -1.40
CA ASP A 42 -8.80 -8.76 -0.52
C ASP A 42 -7.60 -9.63 -0.93
N GLU A 43 -6.50 -8.99 -1.30
CA GLU A 43 -5.30 -9.67 -1.77
C GLU A 43 -4.37 -10.01 -0.62
N SER A 44 -3.44 -10.94 -0.88
CA SER A 44 -2.41 -11.32 0.09
C SER A 44 -1.02 -11.05 -0.44
N LEU A 45 -0.11 -10.64 0.45
CA LEU A 45 1.31 -10.52 0.14
C LEU A 45 2.09 -11.44 1.07
N LEU A 46 2.94 -12.28 0.50
CA LEU A 46 3.69 -13.27 1.26
C LEU A 46 5.00 -12.69 1.77
N ALA A 47 5.36 -13.07 3.00
CA ALA A 47 6.55 -12.56 3.68
C ALA A 47 7.86 -12.78 2.91
N TYR A 48 7.97 -13.88 2.20
CA TYR A 48 9.15 -14.19 1.43
C TYR A 48 9.17 -13.56 0.03
N SER A 49 8.13 -12.85 -0.32
CA SER A 49 8.10 -12.10 -1.57
C SER A 49 8.93 -10.83 -1.39
N THR A 50 10.08 -10.79 -2.03
CA THR A 50 11.02 -9.68 -1.84
C THR A 50 10.65 -8.43 -2.61
N ARG A 51 9.67 -8.51 -3.50
CA ARG A 51 9.37 -7.40 -4.40
C ARG A 51 8.34 -6.44 -3.88
N GLY A 52 7.39 -6.90 -3.10
CA GLY A 52 6.25 -6.06 -2.80
C GLY A 52 5.50 -5.68 -4.07
N ILE A 53 4.63 -4.70 -3.96
CA ILE A 53 3.83 -4.21 -5.09
C ILE A 53 4.19 -2.76 -5.34
N SER A 54 4.48 -2.42 -6.59
CA SER A 54 4.64 -1.04 -7.02
C SER A 54 3.32 -0.59 -7.65
N ASN A 55 2.77 0.50 -7.14
CA ASN A 55 1.49 1.04 -7.56
C ASN A 55 1.65 2.53 -7.88
N GLU A 56 0.56 3.16 -8.29
CA GLU A 56 0.59 4.53 -8.75
C GLU A 56 -0.68 5.25 -8.32
N MET A 57 -0.54 6.49 -7.87
CA MET A 57 -1.69 7.31 -7.48
C MET A 57 -2.51 7.67 -8.73
N THR A 58 -3.79 7.40 -8.69
CA THR A 58 -4.72 7.87 -9.73
C THR A 58 -5.56 9.03 -9.25
N GLU A 59 -5.50 9.31 -7.95
CA GLU A 59 -6.20 10.42 -7.32
C GLU A 59 -5.27 11.07 -6.30
N PRO A 60 -5.57 12.31 -5.84
CA PRO A 60 -4.74 12.97 -4.83
C PRO A 60 -4.73 12.24 -3.49
N GLN A 61 -5.69 11.37 -3.26
CA GLN A 61 -5.80 10.56 -2.04
C GLN A 61 -6.00 9.10 -2.39
N ALA A 62 -5.43 8.22 -1.59
CA ALA A 62 -5.63 6.79 -1.72
C ALA A 62 -5.77 6.16 -0.34
N THR A 63 -6.48 5.06 -0.27
CA THR A 63 -6.69 4.32 0.98
C THR A 63 -6.12 2.92 0.82
N ILE A 64 -5.40 2.45 1.82
CA ILE A 64 -4.85 1.11 1.86
C ILE A 64 -5.27 0.48 3.18
N ALA A 65 -5.97 -0.65 3.09
CA ALA A 65 -6.45 -1.40 4.24
C ALA A 65 -5.83 -2.78 4.27
N VAL A 66 -5.62 -3.32 5.45
CA VAL A 66 -5.13 -4.68 5.65
C VAL A 66 -5.88 -5.31 6.80
N THR A 67 -6.29 -6.58 6.62
CA THR A 67 -7.05 -7.30 7.64
C THR A 67 -6.13 -7.97 8.65
N ASN A 68 -5.05 -8.59 8.18
CA ASN A 68 -4.13 -9.34 9.01
C ASN A 68 -2.70 -9.12 8.53
N GLY A 69 -1.78 -8.93 9.47
CA GLY A 69 -0.40 -8.64 9.15
C GLY A 69 -0.11 -7.15 9.11
N ASN A 70 1.07 -6.79 8.67
CA ASN A 70 1.53 -5.41 8.63
C ASN A 70 2.07 -5.06 7.25
N LEU A 71 1.90 -3.79 6.86
CA LEU A 71 2.37 -3.30 5.58
C LEU A 71 3.25 -2.07 5.77
N PHE A 72 4.33 -1.97 5.00
CA PHE A 72 5.03 -0.72 4.76
C PHE A 72 4.51 -0.08 3.48
N ILE A 73 4.17 1.18 3.57
CA ILE A 73 3.75 1.98 2.43
C ILE A 73 4.82 3.03 2.18
N ILE A 74 5.37 3.04 0.99
CA ILE A 74 6.48 3.92 0.63
C ILE A 74 6.05 4.82 -0.52
N GLN A 75 6.25 6.13 -0.33
CA GLN A 75 5.93 7.13 -1.34
C GLN A 75 7.18 7.91 -1.70
N PRO A 76 8.06 7.36 -2.57
CA PRO A 76 9.34 7.99 -2.83
C PRO A 76 9.23 9.36 -3.48
N ASN A 77 8.16 9.62 -4.23
CA ASN A 77 7.97 10.91 -4.91
C ASN A 77 7.32 11.97 -4.01
N ALA A 78 6.81 11.59 -2.86
CA ALA A 78 6.09 12.52 -1.98
C ALA A 78 7.02 13.57 -1.37
N LEU A 79 8.31 13.27 -1.28
CA LEU A 79 9.30 14.17 -0.68
C LEU A 79 9.81 15.23 -1.65
N GLU A 80 9.46 15.15 -2.92
CA GLU A 80 9.91 16.08 -3.95
C GLU A 80 8.97 17.25 -4.17
N GLY A 81 7.80 17.16 -3.61
CA GLY A 81 6.72 18.12 -3.81
C GLY A 81 6.95 19.49 -3.24
#